data_c9d242e005930fd8c23dbcded3df17fb
#
_entry.id   c9d242e005930fd8c23dbcded3df17fb
#
_cell.length_a   1.000
_cell.length_b   1.000
_cell.length_c   1.000
_cell.angle_alpha   90.00
_cell.angle_beta   90.00
_cell.angle_gamma   90.00
#
_symmetry.space_group_name_H-M   'P 1'
#
loop_
_entity.id
_entity.type
_entity.pdbx_description
1 polymer ?
#
loop_
_entity_poly.entity_id
_entity_poly.type
_entity_poly.pdbx_seq_one_letter_code
_entity_poly.pdbx_strand_id
1 'polypeptide(L)'
;MELTLERIEQRVGAQVWLHPLDLTLVPRAVTVLLGATQAGKTTLMRVMAGLDAPTSGRVLADGRDVTGVPVHQRNVAMVYQQFINYPSMSVADNIASPLRLRGAPDIGARVQELAAKLHIEPFLERLPAELSGGQQQRVALARALAKRAPLMLLDEPLVNLDYKLREELREELTQLFAAGDSTVVYATTEPTEALLLGGYTAVLDAGQLLQYGPTAEVFRRPKSMAVARAFSDPPMNLAAGRATPQGVSLADGVALELALPASSTASLTIGIRASALRVRGAPGDVALPATVELAEMSGSDTFVHAATPIGDVVAQLTGVHQFALGATVTLYLDPADVYVFDDNGDLLAAPATGG
;
A
#
# COMPACT_ATOMS: atom_id res chain seq x y z
N MET A 1 -19.84 -1.66 -9.18
CA MET A 1 -19.88 -0.23 -9.57
C MET A 1 -18.53 0.13 -10.14
N GLU A 2 -18.51 0.68 -11.35
CA GLU A 2 -17.32 1.32 -11.92
C GLU A 2 -17.29 2.76 -11.43
N LEU A 3 -16.15 3.21 -10.92
CA LEU A 3 -15.92 4.60 -10.54
C LEU A 3 -14.78 5.16 -11.40
N THR A 4 -15.06 6.24 -12.11
CA THR A 4 -14.08 6.94 -12.95
C THR A 4 -13.89 8.36 -12.44
N LEU A 5 -12.64 8.73 -12.24
CA LEU A 5 -12.20 10.08 -11.91
C LEU A 5 -11.54 10.66 -13.17
N GLU A 6 -12.07 11.78 -13.65
CA GLU A 6 -11.55 12.46 -14.84
C GLU A 6 -10.98 13.80 -14.46
N ARG A 7 -9.65 13.96 -14.59
CA ARG A 7 -8.90 15.17 -14.29
C ARG A 7 -9.23 15.79 -12.94
N ILE A 8 -9.41 14.93 -11.93
CA ILE A 8 -9.72 15.37 -10.56
C ILE A 8 -8.55 16.17 -10.00
N GLU A 9 -8.84 17.36 -9.58
CA GLU A 9 -7.93 18.23 -8.83
C GLU A 9 -8.59 18.68 -7.54
N GLN A 10 -7.83 18.77 -6.44
CA GLN A 10 -8.33 19.28 -5.18
C GLN A 10 -7.37 20.32 -4.61
N ARG A 11 -7.92 21.50 -4.31
CA ARG A 11 -7.21 22.59 -3.65
C ARG A 11 -7.90 23.00 -2.36
N VAL A 12 -7.12 23.40 -1.38
CA VAL A 12 -7.61 24.00 -0.15
C VAL A 12 -6.86 25.33 0.03
N GLY A 13 -7.54 26.43 -0.19
CA GLY A 13 -6.89 27.74 -0.30
C GLY A 13 -5.90 27.79 -1.47
N ALA A 14 -4.65 28.14 -1.19
CA ALA A 14 -3.59 28.17 -2.20
C ALA A 14 -2.87 26.83 -2.38
N GLN A 15 -3.11 25.84 -1.50
CA GLN A 15 -2.40 24.58 -1.50
C GLN A 15 -3.10 23.55 -2.39
N VAL A 16 -2.34 22.89 -3.28
CA VAL A 16 -2.80 21.74 -4.07
C VAL A 16 -2.65 20.49 -3.22
N TRP A 17 -3.76 19.79 -2.99
CA TRP A 17 -3.82 18.54 -2.23
C TRP A 17 -3.90 17.33 -3.14
N LEU A 18 -4.52 17.48 -4.32
CA LEU A 18 -4.46 16.51 -5.41
C LEU A 18 -4.17 17.28 -6.70
N HIS A 19 -3.12 16.88 -7.38
CA HIS A 19 -2.84 17.33 -8.74
C HIS A 19 -3.81 16.66 -9.71
N PRO A 20 -4.07 17.26 -10.90
CA PRO A 20 -4.98 16.67 -11.87
C PRO A 20 -4.63 15.22 -12.15
N LEU A 21 -5.55 14.31 -11.88
CA LEU A 21 -5.37 12.88 -12.07
C LEU A 21 -6.58 12.23 -12.72
N ASP A 22 -6.30 11.16 -13.47
CA ASP A 22 -7.29 10.28 -14.07
C ASP A 22 -7.16 8.88 -13.44
N LEU A 23 -8.28 8.29 -13.00
CA LEU A 23 -8.29 6.96 -12.40
C LEU A 23 -9.64 6.28 -12.64
N THR A 24 -9.63 5.11 -13.27
CA THR A 24 -10.81 4.26 -13.41
C THR A 24 -10.62 3.00 -12.58
N LEU A 25 -11.47 2.81 -11.58
CA LEU A 25 -11.44 1.62 -10.73
C LEU A 25 -12.02 0.42 -11.47
N VAL A 26 -11.34 -0.72 -11.39
CA VAL A 26 -11.86 -1.98 -11.91
C VAL A 26 -13.04 -2.44 -11.06
N PRO A 27 -14.24 -2.65 -11.64
CA PRO A 27 -15.42 -3.06 -10.89
C PRO A 27 -15.22 -4.40 -10.17
N ARG A 28 -15.76 -4.51 -8.94
CA ARG A 28 -15.69 -5.73 -8.13
C ARG A 28 -14.27 -6.22 -7.84
N ALA A 29 -13.31 -5.32 -7.88
CA ALA A 29 -11.93 -5.58 -7.51
C ALA A 29 -11.52 -4.73 -6.31
N VAL A 30 -10.43 -5.13 -5.67
CA VAL A 30 -9.75 -4.33 -4.66
C VAL A 30 -8.76 -3.42 -5.36
N THR A 31 -8.82 -2.13 -5.05
CA THR A 31 -7.79 -1.14 -5.41
C THR A 31 -7.16 -0.61 -4.13
N VAL A 32 -5.87 -0.84 -3.97
CA VAL A 32 -5.09 -0.27 -2.86
C VAL A 32 -4.56 1.09 -3.24
N LEU A 33 -4.81 2.10 -2.43
CA LEU A 33 -4.14 3.40 -2.50
C LEU A 33 -2.91 3.35 -1.60
N LEU A 34 -1.74 3.19 -2.18
CA LEU A 34 -0.46 3.10 -1.48
C LEU A 34 0.28 4.43 -1.53
N GLY A 35 0.83 4.85 -0.41
CA GLY A 35 1.66 6.06 -0.33
C GLY A 35 1.88 6.50 1.11
N ALA A 36 2.86 7.34 1.33
CA ALA A 36 3.20 7.87 2.64
C ALA A 36 2.03 8.67 3.27
N THR A 37 2.15 8.98 4.55
CA THR A 37 1.24 9.94 5.21
C THR A 37 1.28 11.27 4.44
N GLN A 38 0.11 11.87 4.22
CA GLN A 38 -0.09 13.08 3.42
C GLN A 38 0.12 12.92 1.89
N ALA A 39 0.24 11.70 1.37
CA ALA A 39 0.31 11.47 -0.09
C ALA A 39 -1.00 11.81 -0.84
N GLY A 40 -2.08 12.16 -0.15
CA GLY A 40 -3.37 12.51 -0.76
C GLY A 40 -4.41 11.39 -0.75
N LYS A 41 -4.13 10.22 -0.15
CA LYS A 41 -5.02 9.04 -0.11
C LYS A 41 -6.41 9.38 0.44
N THR A 42 -6.48 9.91 1.67
CA THR A 42 -7.73 10.31 2.33
C THR A 42 -8.49 11.36 1.52
N THR A 43 -7.79 12.37 0.96
CA THR A 43 -8.41 13.41 0.13
C THR A 43 -9.07 12.80 -1.11
N LEU A 44 -8.38 11.89 -1.80
CA LEU A 44 -8.91 11.20 -2.97
C LEU A 44 -10.14 10.37 -2.61
N MET A 45 -10.10 9.63 -1.50
CA MET A 45 -11.25 8.84 -1.02
C MET A 45 -12.45 9.71 -0.64
N ARG A 46 -12.24 10.89 -0.05
CA ARG A 46 -13.31 11.84 0.28
C ARG A 46 -14.01 12.37 -0.97
N VAL A 47 -13.25 12.64 -2.05
CA VAL A 47 -13.81 13.00 -3.36
C VAL A 47 -14.59 11.82 -3.96
N MET A 48 -14.04 10.59 -3.92
CA MET A 48 -14.75 9.39 -4.37
C MET A 48 -16.07 9.18 -3.62
N ALA A 49 -16.07 9.40 -2.31
CA ALA A 49 -17.25 9.26 -1.47
C ALA A 49 -18.32 10.34 -1.73
N GLY A 50 -17.94 11.49 -2.29
CA GLY A 50 -18.80 12.69 -2.39
C GLY A 50 -18.93 13.44 -1.08
N LEU A 51 -17.93 13.33 -0.21
CA LEU A 51 -17.79 14.13 1.00
C LEU A 51 -17.24 15.52 0.67
N ASP A 52 -16.29 15.55 -0.26
CA ASP A 52 -15.73 16.78 -0.79
C ASP A 52 -16.04 16.86 -2.29
N ALA A 53 -16.42 18.04 -2.75
CA ALA A 53 -16.50 18.31 -4.18
C ALA A 53 -15.09 18.63 -4.70
N PRO A 54 -14.64 18.06 -5.82
CA PRO A 54 -13.35 18.39 -6.40
C PRO A 54 -13.33 19.84 -6.86
N THR A 55 -12.16 20.49 -6.83
CA THR A 55 -11.97 21.84 -7.35
C THR A 55 -12.17 21.88 -8.87
N SER A 56 -11.72 20.84 -9.56
CA SER A 56 -11.96 20.62 -10.99
C SER A 56 -12.03 19.14 -11.32
N GLY A 57 -12.49 18.81 -12.52
CA GLY A 57 -12.65 17.44 -12.99
C GLY A 57 -14.04 16.88 -12.70
N ARG A 58 -14.25 15.59 -13.01
CA ARG A 58 -15.54 14.89 -12.87
C ARG A 58 -15.39 13.52 -12.21
N VAL A 59 -16.39 13.14 -11.43
CA VAL A 59 -16.54 11.82 -10.84
C VAL A 59 -17.72 11.11 -11.50
N LEU A 60 -17.47 9.99 -12.15
CA LEU A 60 -18.50 9.20 -12.82
C LEU A 60 -18.71 7.88 -12.07
N ALA A 61 -19.97 7.51 -11.81
CA ALA A 61 -20.37 6.22 -11.26
C ALA A 61 -21.20 5.48 -12.30
N ASP A 62 -20.73 4.32 -12.77
CA ASP A 62 -21.36 3.56 -13.86
C ASP A 62 -21.71 4.45 -15.07
N GLY A 63 -20.78 5.33 -15.46
CA GLY A 63 -20.90 6.27 -16.57
C GLY A 63 -21.76 7.51 -16.30
N ARG A 64 -22.37 7.65 -15.11
CA ARG A 64 -23.17 8.83 -14.74
C ARG A 64 -22.34 9.82 -13.95
N ASP A 65 -22.41 11.09 -14.32
CA ASP A 65 -21.76 12.17 -13.57
C ASP A 65 -22.42 12.34 -12.20
N VAL A 66 -21.63 12.11 -11.15
CA VAL A 66 -22.02 12.25 -9.74
C VAL A 66 -21.19 13.34 -9.04
N THR A 67 -20.50 14.19 -9.80
CA THR A 67 -19.70 15.30 -9.26
C THR A 67 -20.61 16.22 -8.42
N GLY A 68 -20.20 16.54 -7.20
CA GLY A 68 -20.97 17.37 -6.29
C GLY A 68 -22.24 16.73 -5.72
N VAL A 69 -22.63 15.52 -6.13
CA VAL A 69 -23.75 14.80 -5.50
C VAL A 69 -23.37 14.42 -4.07
N PRO A 70 -24.13 14.82 -3.04
CA PRO A 70 -23.82 14.58 -1.65
C PRO A 70 -23.74 13.07 -1.30
N VAL A 71 -22.89 12.71 -0.35
CA VAL A 71 -22.63 11.32 0.07
C VAL A 71 -23.90 10.55 0.46
N HIS A 72 -24.90 11.21 1.08
CA HIS A 72 -26.15 10.55 1.48
C HIS A 72 -27.02 10.10 0.29
N GLN A 73 -26.80 10.67 -0.90
CA GLN A 73 -27.46 10.28 -2.17
C GLN A 73 -26.62 9.27 -2.95
N ARG A 74 -25.38 8.98 -2.52
CA ARG A 74 -24.52 7.96 -3.12
C ARG A 74 -24.60 6.67 -2.32
N ASN A 75 -24.63 5.53 -3.01
CA ASN A 75 -24.62 4.23 -2.35
C ASN A 75 -23.19 3.79 -2.09
N VAL A 76 -22.49 4.47 -1.18
CA VAL A 76 -21.10 4.20 -0.80
C VAL A 76 -21.00 3.91 0.69
N ALA A 77 -20.06 3.06 1.11
CA ALA A 77 -19.68 2.86 2.50
C ALA A 77 -18.25 3.40 2.69
N MET A 78 -18.01 4.10 3.79
CA MET A 78 -16.66 4.59 4.12
C MET A 78 -16.37 4.32 5.58
N VAL A 79 -15.18 3.76 5.83
CA VAL A 79 -14.54 3.69 7.15
C VAL A 79 -13.43 4.72 7.15
N TYR A 80 -13.52 5.66 8.09
CA TYR A 80 -12.52 6.71 8.27
C TYR A 80 -11.38 6.21 9.15
N GLN A 81 -10.22 6.79 9.01
CA GLN A 81 -9.09 6.56 9.90
C GLN A 81 -9.44 6.84 11.37
N GLN A 82 -10.28 7.86 11.63
CA GLN A 82 -10.92 8.07 12.93
C GLN A 82 -12.23 7.29 12.96
N PHE A 83 -12.34 6.27 13.84
CA PHE A 83 -13.54 5.43 13.90
C PHE A 83 -14.73 6.20 14.41
N ILE A 84 -15.64 6.52 13.50
CA ILE A 84 -16.88 7.23 13.85
C ILE A 84 -17.95 6.20 14.13
N ASN A 85 -18.28 5.98 15.40
CA ASN A 85 -19.43 5.18 15.84
C ASN A 85 -20.52 6.11 16.37
N TYR A 86 -21.77 5.64 16.35
CA TYR A 86 -22.89 6.34 17.00
C TYR A 86 -22.79 6.15 18.52
N PRO A 87 -22.46 7.20 19.30
CA PRO A 87 -22.09 7.04 20.70
C PRO A 87 -23.25 6.62 21.61
N SER A 88 -24.49 6.91 21.20
CA SER A 88 -25.71 6.60 21.93
C SER A 88 -26.34 5.24 21.56
N MET A 89 -25.72 4.52 20.63
CA MET A 89 -26.17 3.19 20.18
C MET A 89 -25.25 2.11 20.68
N SER A 90 -25.80 0.94 21.07
CA SER A 90 -24.99 -0.24 21.35
C SER A 90 -24.18 -0.67 20.13
N VAL A 91 -23.22 -1.55 20.30
CA VAL A 91 -22.46 -2.17 19.19
C VAL A 91 -23.42 -2.85 18.22
N ALA A 92 -24.38 -3.64 18.73
CA ALA A 92 -25.39 -4.29 17.91
C ALA A 92 -26.21 -3.28 17.09
N ASP A 93 -26.62 -2.18 17.71
CA ASP A 93 -27.40 -1.14 17.04
C ASP A 93 -26.59 -0.35 16.01
N ASN A 94 -25.31 -0.11 16.30
CA ASN A 94 -24.38 0.49 15.34
C ASN A 94 -24.33 -0.36 14.06
N ILE A 95 -24.10 -1.67 14.18
CA ILE A 95 -24.02 -2.62 13.06
C ILE A 95 -25.38 -2.73 12.34
N ALA A 96 -26.47 -2.77 13.10
CA ALA A 96 -27.83 -2.89 12.56
C ALA A 96 -28.30 -1.63 11.82
N SER A 97 -27.75 -0.46 12.14
CA SER A 97 -28.26 0.84 11.66
C SER A 97 -28.43 0.92 10.12
N PRO A 98 -27.44 0.54 9.28
CA PRO A 98 -27.61 0.58 7.83
C PRO A 98 -28.60 -0.48 7.30
N LEU A 99 -28.75 -1.60 8.02
CA LEU A 99 -29.69 -2.66 7.67
C LEU A 99 -31.14 -2.22 7.93
N ARG A 100 -31.40 -1.57 9.08
CA ARG A 100 -32.71 -0.99 9.41
C ARG A 100 -33.14 0.06 8.40
N LEU A 101 -32.23 0.96 8.00
CA LEU A 101 -32.52 2.01 7.01
C LEU A 101 -32.94 1.45 5.64
N ARG A 102 -32.49 0.23 5.32
CA ARG A 102 -32.84 -0.45 4.06
C ARG A 102 -34.02 -1.40 4.18
N GLY A 103 -34.56 -1.60 5.37
CA GLY A 103 -35.58 -2.62 5.62
C GLY A 103 -35.09 -4.03 5.32
N ALA A 104 -33.81 -4.32 5.59
CA ALA A 104 -33.21 -5.63 5.32
C ALA A 104 -33.90 -6.71 6.17
N PRO A 105 -34.10 -7.94 5.63
CA PRO A 105 -34.53 -9.08 6.43
C PRO A 105 -33.41 -9.57 7.34
N ASP A 106 -33.76 -10.33 8.37
CA ASP A 106 -32.84 -11.07 9.25
C ASP A 106 -31.67 -10.25 9.83
N ILE A 107 -31.97 -9.00 10.24
CA ILE A 107 -30.97 -8.06 10.77
C ILE A 107 -30.16 -8.68 11.91
N GLY A 108 -30.83 -9.38 12.84
CA GLY A 108 -30.15 -10.01 13.98
C GLY A 108 -29.12 -11.06 13.56
N ALA A 109 -29.47 -11.94 12.63
CA ALA A 109 -28.54 -12.95 12.11
C ALA A 109 -27.32 -12.31 11.44
N ARG A 110 -27.54 -11.25 10.64
CA ARG A 110 -26.46 -10.53 9.97
C ARG A 110 -25.55 -9.78 10.94
N VAL A 111 -26.11 -9.20 12.01
CA VAL A 111 -25.33 -8.56 13.08
C VAL A 111 -24.44 -9.59 13.76
N GLN A 112 -24.97 -10.75 14.14
CA GLN A 112 -24.20 -11.84 14.76
C GLN A 112 -23.09 -12.35 13.82
N GLU A 113 -23.40 -12.60 12.56
CA GLU A 113 -22.40 -13.04 11.57
C GLU A 113 -21.22 -12.05 11.47
N LEU A 114 -21.50 -10.75 11.35
CA LEU A 114 -20.46 -9.73 11.24
C LEU A 114 -19.69 -9.53 12.55
N ALA A 115 -20.39 -9.64 13.68
CA ALA A 115 -19.75 -9.58 14.99
C ALA A 115 -18.77 -10.75 15.19
N ALA A 116 -19.18 -11.98 14.80
CA ALA A 116 -18.32 -13.15 14.85
C ALA A 116 -17.07 -12.99 13.98
N LYS A 117 -17.23 -12.61 12.71
CA LYS A 117 -16.10 -12.36 11.77
C LYS A 117 -15.12 -11.32 12.25
N LEU A 118 -15.58 -10.35 13.03
CA LEU A 118 -14.74 -9.25 13.52
C LEU A 118 -14.39 -9.40 15.02
N HIS A 119 -14.69 -10.56 15.62
CA HIS A 119 -14.38 -10.88 17.02
C HIS A 119 -14.89 -9.82 18.01
N ILE A 120 -16.14 -9.36 17.81
CA ILE A 120 -16.79 -8.35 18.68
C ILE A 120 -18.12 -8.83 19.29
N GLU A 121 -18.46 -10.13 19.20
CA GLU A 121 -19.69 -10.69 19.77
C GLU A 121 -19.83 -10.41 21.29
N PRO A 122 -18.76 -10.50 22.10
CA PRO A 122 -18.88 -10.27 23.55
C PRO A 122 -19.26 -8.82 23.91
N PHE A 123 -19.20 -7.91 22.93
CA PHE A 123 -19.39 -6.48 23.15
C PHE A 123 -20.68 -5.93 22.55
N LEU A 124 -21.55 -6.78 21.98
CA LEU A 124 -22.74 -6.37 21.24
C LEU A 124 -23.68 -5.43 22.04
N GLU A 125 -23.79 -5.64 23.35
CA GLU A 125 -24.65 -4.83 24.23
C GLU A 125 -23.95 -3.57 24.78
N ARG A 126 -22.64 -3.39 24.54
CA ARG A 126 -21.88 -2.25 25.05
C ARG A 126 -22.07 -1.02 24.19
N LEU A 127 -21.82 0.15 24.80
CA LEU A 127 -21.70 1.42 24.10
C LEU A 127 -20.27 1.61 23.58
N PRO A 128 -20.05 2.37 22.50
CA PRO A 128 -18.72 2.66 21.99
C PRO A 128 -17.73 3.22 23.03
N ALA A 129 -18.18 4.02 23.97
CA ALA A 129 -17.34 4.57 25.03
C ALA A 129 -16.75 3.51 25.99
N GLU A 130 -17.31 2.30 26.02
CA GLU A 130 -16.87 1.18 26.86
C GLU A 130 -15.88 0.26 26.13
N LEU A 131 -15.47 0.63 24.90
CA LEU A 131 -14.65 -0.16 24.02
C LEU A 131 -13.24 0.44 23.88
N SER A 132 -12.23 -0.42 23.69
CA SER A 132 -10.91 0.02 23.25
C SER A 132 -10.97 0.60 21.82
N GLY A 133 -9.95 1.39 21.42
CA GLY A 133 -9.85 1.95 20.08
C GLY A 133 -9.96 0.89 18.97
N GLY A 134 -9.26 -0.24 19.11
CA GLY A 134 -9.34 -1.35 18.15
C GLY A 134 -10.71 -2.02 18.09
N GLN A 135 -11.43 -2.10 19.24
CA GLN A 135 -12.82 -2.59 19.26
C GLN A 135 -13.77 -1.62 18.56
N GLN A 136 -13.62 -0.31 18.79
CA GLN A 136 -14.41 0.72 18.09
C GLN A 136 -14.18 0.70 16.58
N GLN A 137 -12.94 0.47 16.15
CA GLN A 137 -12.58 0.32 14.74
C GLN A 137 -13.31 -0.86 14.09
N ARG A 138 -13.31 -2.02 14.76
CA ARG A 138 -14.03 -3.20 14.29
C ARG A 138 -15.54 -2.98 14.20
N VAL A 139 -16.13 -2.23 15.11
CA VAL A 139 -17.55 -1.84 15.04
C VAL A 139 -17.83 -0.96 13.81
N ALA A 140 -16.97 0.03 13.54
CA ALA A 140 -17.11 0.89 12.36
C ALA A 140 -16.96 0.07 11.05
N LEU A 141 -16.04 -0.90 11.02
CA LEU A 141 -15.86 -1.81 9.91
C LEU A 141 -17.07 -2.74 9.73
N ALA A 142 -17.59 -3.34 10.82
CA ALA A 142 -18.81 -4.16 10.79
C ALA A 142 -20.00 -3.40 10.20
N ARG A 143 -20.17 -2.13 10.60
CA ARG A 143 -21.22 -1.26 10.09
C ARG A 143 -21.06 -0.97 8.57
N ALA A 144 -19.83 -0.75 8.11
CA ALA A 144 -19.57 -0.55 6.67
C ALA A 144 -19.88 -1.81 5.86
N LEU A 145 -19.46 -2.99 6.35
CA LEU A 145 -19.75 -4.29 5.74
C LEU A 145 -21.26 -4.62 5.76
N ALA A 146 -21.97 -4.24 6.83
CA ALA A 146 -23.42 -4.41 6.91
C ALA A 146 -24.14 -3.62 5.81
N LYS A 147 -23.62 -2.48 5.41
CA LYS A 147 -24.21 -1.64 4.37
C LYS A 147 -24.24 -2.31 2.99
N ARG A 148 -23.36 -3.28 2.67
CA ARG A 148 -23.25 -3.93 1.35
C ARG A 148 -23.31 -2.91 0.20
N ALA A 149 -22.56 -1.82 0.34
CA ALA A 149 -22.53 -0.79 -0.69
C ALA A 149 -21.75 -1.29 -1.92
N PRO A 150 -22.11 -0.90 -3.16
CA PRO A 150 -21.38 -1.29 -4.37
C PRO A 150 -19.98 -0.65 -4.45
N LEU A 151 -19.72 0.41 -3.67
CA LEU A 151 -18.39 0.99 -3.44
C LEU A 151 -18.11 1.05 -1.93
N MET A 152 -17.00 0.47 -1.53
CA MET A 152 -16.50 0.48 -0.16
C MET A 152 -15.14 1.18 -0.11
N LEU A 153 -15.00 2.16 0.77
CA LEU A 153 -13.79 2.96 0.95
C LEU A 153 -13.28 2.76 2.37
N LEU A 154 -12.04 2.28 2.53
CA LEU A 154 -11.45 1.93 3.81
C LEU A 154 -10.14 2.73 3.98
N ASP A 155 -10.15 3.71 4.86
CA ASP A 155 -9.02 4.59 5.10
C ASP A 155 -8.20 4.10 6.30
N GLU A 156 -7.09 3.43 6.02
CA GLU A 156 -6.17 2.82 7.00
C GLU A 156 -6.91 1.97 8.06
N PRO A 157 -7.74 0.98 7.64
CA PRO A 157 -8.71 0.34 8.52
C PRO A 157 -8.09 -0.58 9.58
N LEU A 158 -6.78 -0.87 9.54
CA LEU A 158 -6.11 -1.79 10.46
C LEU A 158 -4.97 -1.15 11.27
N VAL A 159 -4.75 0.16 11.14
CA VAL A 159 -3.55 0.86 11.67
C VAL A 159 -3.42 0.81 13.20
N ASN A 160 -4.53 0.80 13.96
CA ASN A 160 -4.52 0.88 15.42
C ASN A 160 -4.73 -0.49 16.11
N LEU A 161 -4.45 -1.57 15.41
CA LEU A 161 -4.59 -2.93 15.93
C LEU A 161 -3.23 -3.50 16.31
N ASP A 162 -3.23 -4.38 17.32
CA ASP A 162 -2.06 -5.20 17.59
C ASP A 162 -1.76 -6.14 16.41
N TYR A 163 -0.51 -6.59 16.31
CA TYR A 163 -0.02 -7.37 15.17
C TYR A 163 -0.87 -8.61 14.88
N LYS A 164 -1.17 -9.42 15.93
CA LYS A 164 -1.90 -10.68 15.75
C LYS A 164 -3.30 -10.44 15.20
N LEU A 165 -4.01 -9.49 15.79
CA LEU A 165 -5.36 -9.14 15.38
C LEU A 165 -5.38 -8.50 13.97
N ARG A 166 -4.35 -7.71 13.63
CA ARG A 166 -4.21 -7.12 12.28
C ARG A 166 -4.10 -8.23 11.23
N GLU A 167 -3.28 -9.25 11.47
CA GLU A 167 -3.13 -10.39 10.56
C GLU A 167 -4.45 -11.16 10.39
N GLU A 168 -5.11 -11.51 11.51
CA GLU A 168 -6.39 -12.21 11.49
C GLU A 168 -7.45 -11.43 10.70
N LEU A 169 -7.62 -10.13 10.98
CA LEU A 169 -8.61 -9.29 10.29
C LEU A 169 -8.25 -9.04 8.82
N ARG A 170 -6.97 -8.97 8.48
CA ARG A 170 -6.54 -8.83 7.08
C ARG A 170 -6.95 -10.05 6.26
N GLU A 171 -6.74 -11.26 6.78
CA GLU A 171 -7.18 -12.50 6.14
C GLU A 171 -8.71 -12.53 5.96
N GLU A 172 -9.46 -12.20 7.02
CA GLU A 172 -10.92 -12.11 6.96
C GLU A 172 -11.42 -11.11 5.92
N LEU A 173 -10.81 -9.92 5.88
CA LEU A 173 -11.16 -8.89 4.89
C LEU A 173 -10.83 -9.35 3.46
N THR A 174 -9.69 -10.00 3.26
CA THR A 174 -9.30 -10.53 1.95
C THR A 174 -10.34 -11.54 1.45
N GLN A 175 -10.79 -12.47 2.31
CA GLN A 175 -11.84 -13.43 1.97
C GLN A 175 -13.18 -12.75 1.70
N LEU A 176 -13.55 -11.75 2.52
CA LEU A 176 -14.79 -10.99 2.34
C LEU A 176 -14.80 -10.20 1.02
N PHE A 177 -13.66 -9.63 0.63
CA PHE A 177 -13.55 -8.89 -0.63
C PHE A 177 -13.56 -9.82 -1.84
N ALA A 178 -12.90 -10.97 -1.75
CA ALA A 178 -12.89 -11.97 -2.82
C ALA A 178 -14.29 -12.58 -3.08
N ALA A 179 -15.10 -12.73 -2.04
CA ALA A 179 -16.46 -13.27 -2.14
C ALA A 179 -17.53 -12.19 -2.42
N GLY A 180 -17.16 -10.91 -2.38
CA GLY A 180 -18.09 -9.78 -2.47
C GLY A 180 -18.29 -9.24 -3.88
N ASP A 181 -19.43 -8.56 -4.09
CA ASP A 181 -19.74 -7.84 -5.34
C ASP A 181 -19.37 -6.35 -5.29
N SER A 182 -18.76 -5.89 -4.20
CA SER A 182 -18.38 -4.49 -4.01
C SER A 182 -17.04 -4.18 -4.70
N THR A 183 -16.93 -2.99 -5.27
CA THR A 183 -15.64 -2.39 -5.60
C THR A 183 -15.07 -1.84 -4.31
N VAL A 184 -13.83 -2.20 -3.98
CA VAL A 184 -13.18 -1.83 -2.72
C VAL A 184 -11.99 -0.93 -2.99
N VAL A 185 -11.90 0.19 -2.26
CA VAL A 185 -10.72 1.05 -2.22
C VAL A 185 -10.16 0.99 -0.79
N TYR A 186 -8.92 0.60 -0.68
CA TYR A 186 -8.22 0.38 0.59
C TYR A 186 -6.98 1.28 0.65
N ALA A 187 -6.97 2.28 1.49
CA ALA A 187 -5.80 3.14 1.67
C ALA A 187 -4.89 2.60 2.76
N THR A 188 -3.59 2.58 2.49
CA THR A 188 -2.55 2.16 3.44
C THR A 188 -1.24 2.88 3.21
N THR A 189 -0.41 2.90 4.24
CA THR A 189 1.02 3.28 4.16
C THR A 189 1.92 2.05 4.07
N GLU A 190 1.39 0.84 4.30
CA GLU A 190 2.15 -0.41 4.39
C GLU A 190 2.18 -1.15 3.04
N PRO A 191 3.35 -1.29 2.37
CA PRO A 191 3.44 -1.97 1.07
C PRO A 191 3.08 -3.45 1.16
N THR A 192 3.33 -4.10 2.29
CA THR A 192 2.97 -5.51 2.53
C THR A 192 1.46 -5.73 2.44
N GLU A 193 0.64 -4.80 2.95
CA GLU A 193 -0.83 -4.88 2.83
C GLU A 193 -1.26 -4.84 1.36
N ALA A 194 -0.63 -3.98 0.54
CA ALA A 194 -0.93 -3.91 -0.89
C ALA A 194 -0.63 -5.23 -1.60
N LEU A 195 0.51 -5.85 -1.29
CA LEU A 195 0.90 -7.14 -1.88
C LEU A 195 -0.02 -8.29 -1.46
N LEU A 196 -0.45 -8.32 -0.20
CA LEU A 196 -1.30 -9.38 0.35
C LEU A 196 -2.76 -9.25 -0.09
N LEU A 197 -3.31 -8.04 -0.15
CA LEU A 197 -4.65 -7.81 -0.68
C LEU A 197 -4.74 -8.07 -2.18
N GLY A 198 -3.65 -7.91 -2.91
CA GLY A 198 -3.61 -8.11 -4.35
C GLY A 198 -4.47 -7.13 -5.13
N GLY A 199 -5.09 -7.59 -6.22
CA GLY A 199 -5.94 -6.74 -7.08
C GLY A 199 -5.13 -5.67 -7.81
N TYR A 200 -5.50 -4.40 -7.60
CA TYR A 200 -4.87 -3.24 -8.24
C TYR A 200 -4.25 -2.32 -7.20
N THR A 201 -3.18 -1.63 -7.57
CA THR A 201 -2.57 -0.60 -6.71
C THR A 201 -2.44 0.72 -7.47
N ALA A 202 -2.89 1.79 -6.82
CA ALA A 202 -2.64 3.17 -7.19
C ALA A 202 -1.61 3.74 -6.21
N VAL A 203 -0.41 4.05 -6.70
CA VAL A 203 0.65 4.67 -5.91
C VAL A 203 0.51 6.18 -5.97
N LEU A 204 0.35 6.79 -4.79
CA LEU A 204 0.26 8.23 -4.63
C LEU A 204 1.48 8.78 -3.89
N ASP A 205 1.94 9.94 -4.34
CA ASP A 205 2.94 10.73 -3.63
C ASP A 205 2.67 12.22 -3.83
N ALA A 206 2.75 13.00 -2.75
CA ALA A 206 2.54 14.45 -2.75
C ALA A 206 1.30 14.91 -3.58
N GLY A 207 0.19 14.18 -3.50
CA GLY A 207 -1.04 14.49 -4.23
C GLY A 207 -1.04 14.07 -5.71
N GLN A 208 -0.03 13.38 -6.18
CA GLN A 208 0.09 12.89 -7.56
C GLN A 208 -0.19 11.38 -7.61
N LEU A 209 -0.90 10.93 -8.64
CA LEU A 209 -1.01 9.52 -8.99
C LEU A 209 0.19 9.14 -9.86
N LEU A 210 1.15 8.41 -9.28
CA LEU A 210 2.40 8.04 -9.96
C LEU A 210 2.21 6.85 -10.90
N GLN A 211 1.47 5.82 -10.45
CA GLN A 211 1.20 4.63 -11.24
C GLN A 211 -0.08 3.95 -10.75
N TYR A 212 -0.84 3.39 -11.67
CA TYR A 212 -1.99 2.51 -11.39
C TYR A 212 -1.95 1.27 -12.29
N GLY A 213 -2.21 0.12 -11.73
CA GLY A 213 -2.24 -1.15 -12.46
C GLY A 213 -2.41 -2.36 -11.53
N PRO A 214 -2.37 -3.59 -12.07
CA PRO A 214 -2.33 -4.82 -11.27
C PRO A 214 -1.18 -4.76 -10.26
N THR A 215 -1.45 -5.06 -9.00
CA THR A 215 -0.47 -4.91 -7.90
C THR A 215 0.86 -5.58 -8.19
N ALA A 216 0.83 -6.81 -8.70
CA ALA A 216 2.04 -7.56 -9.03
C ALA A 216 2.86 -6.90 -10.16
N GLU A 217 2.20 -6.24 -11.12
CA GLU A 217 2.87 -5.52 -12.20
C GLU A 217 3.52 -4.23 -11.68
N VAL A 218 2.77 -3.43 -10.88
CA VAL A 218 3.29 -2.19 -10.30
C VAL A 218 4.49 -2.47 -9.40
N PHE A 219 4.44 -3.56 -8.61
CA PHE A 219 5.55 -4.00 -7.78
C PHE A 219 6.78 -4.42 -8.59
N ARG A 220 6.59 -5.24 -9.63
CA ARG A 220 7.70 -5.80 -10.44
C ARG A 220 8.27 -4.79 -11.43
N ARG A 221 7.43 -3.94 -11.99
CA ARG A 221 7.81 -2.94 -13.01
C ARG A 221 7.32 -1.54 -12.60
N PRO A 222 7.87 -0.98 -11.53
CA PRO A 222 7.55 0.38 -11.11
C PRO A 222 7.97 1.36 -12.21
N LYS A 223 7.11 2.30 -12.60
CA LYS A 223 7.43 3.29 -13.64
C LYS A 223 8.56 4.23 -13.24
N SER A 224 8.75 4.43 -11.93
CA SER A 224 9.78 5.33 -11.42
C SER A 224 10.38 4.84 -10.11
N MET A 225 11.50 5.42 -9.74
CA MET A 225 12.15 5.20 -8.44
C MET A 225 11.21 5.52 -7.26
N ALA A 226 10.37 6.55 -7.39
CA ALA A 226 9.38 6.89 -6.36
C ALA A 226 8.38 5.74 -6.15
N VAL A 227 7.87 5.13 -7.22
CA VAL A 227 6.98 3.96 -7.15
C VAL A 227 7.71 2.76 -6.55
N ALA A 228 8.96 2.49 -6.97
CA ALA A 228 9.75 1.39 -6.43
C ALA A 228 9.96 1.53 -4.91
N ARG A 229 10.25 2.74 -4.44
CA ARG A 229 10.41 3.05 -3.01
C ARG A 229 9.12 2.90 -2.22
N ALA A 230 7.98 3.27 -2.79
CA ALA A 230 6.68 3.11 -2.13
C ALA A 230 6.35 1.64 -1.80
N PHE A 231 6.91 0.70 -2.56
CA PHE A 231 6.76 -0.75 -2.33
C PHE A 231 7.92 -1.37 -1.55
N SER A 232 8.82 -0.59 -0.99
CA SER A 232 10.02 -1.11 -0.32
C SER A 232 9.98 -0.85 1.18
N ASP A 233 9.92 -1.92 1.95
CA ASP A 233 10.08 -1.93 3.41
C ASP A 233 10.96 -3.14 3.78
N PRO A 234 12.21 -2.93 4.23
CA PRO A 234 12.93 -1.65 4.36
C PRO A 234 13.05 -0.87 3.04
N PRO A 235 13.37 0.43 3.10
CA PRO A 235 13.54 1.25 1.91
C PRO A 235 14.54 0.64 0.92
N MET A 236 14.25 0.78 -0.38
CA MET A 236 15.15 0.32 -1.45
C MET A 236 16.51 1.00 -1.33
N ASN A 237 17.57 0.22 -1.36
CA ASN A 237 18.94 0.71 -1.43
C ASN A 237 19.17 1.37 -2.80
N LEU A 238 19.78 2.55 -2.81
CA LEU A 238 20.03 3.31 -4.03
C LEU A 238 21.52 3.59 -4.15
N ALA A 239 22.12 3.24 -5.29
CA ALA A 239 23.52 3.50 -5.59
C ALA A 239 23.64 4.27 -6.89
N ALA A 240 24.49 5.31 -6.91
CA ALA A 240 24.81 6.03 -8.14
C ALA A 240 25.69 5.18 -9.06
N GLY A 241 25.36 5.14 -10.34
CA GLY A 241 26.07 4.37 -11.34
C GLY A 241 26.31 5.14 -12.64
N ARG A 242 27.18 4.57 -13.47
CA ARG A 242 27.46 5.07 -14.83
C ARG A 242 27.30 3.93 -15.82
N ALA A 243 26.64 4.21 -16.93
CA ALA A 243 26.51 3.27 -18.03
C ALA A 243 27.88 2.94 -18.64
N THR A 244 28.11 1.65 -18.89
CA THR A 244 29.29 1.12 -19.61
C THR A 244 28.83 0.19 -20.73
N PRO A 245 29.70 -0.17 -21.68
CA PRO A 245 29.33 -1.13 -22.73
C PRO A 245 28.90 -2.51 -22.23
N GLN A 246 29.31 -2.90 -21.01
CA GLN A 246 29.01 -4.21 -20.41
C GLN A 246 27.92 -4.13 -19.33
N GLY A 247 27.41 -2.92 -19.00
CA GLY A 247 26.42 -2.74 -17.95
C GLY A 247 26.58 -1.44 -17.18
N VAL A 248 26.76 -1.52 -15.85
CA VAL A 248 26.86 -0.34 -14.97
C VAL A 248 28.11 -0.42 -14.11
N SER A 249 28.88 0.65 -14.05
CA SER A 249 29.94 0.84 -13.05
C SER A 249 29.42 1.67 -11.88
N LEU A 250 29.61 1.16 -10.67
CA LEU A 250 29.32 1.82 -9.39
C LEU A 250 30.61 2.39 -8.79
N ALA A 251 30.50 2.93 -7.57
CA ALA A 251 31.66 3.42 -6.82
C ALA A 251 32.69 2.31 -6.54
N ASP A 252 33.95 2.71 -6.29
CA ASP A 252 35.10 1.83 -5.91
C ASP A 252 35.32 0.64 -6.86
N GLY A 253 34.95 0.81 -8.15
CA GLY A 253 35.21 -0.19 -9.18
C GLY A 253 34.25 -1.38 -9.17
N VAL A 254 33.17 -1.35 -8.40
CA VAL A 254 32.09 -2.33 -8.47
C VAL A 254 31.42 -2.23 -9.84
N ALA A 255 31.35 -3.35 -10.56
CA ALA A 255 30.70 -3.43 -11.87
C ALA A 255 29.55 -4.43 -11.84
N LEU A 256 28.44 -4.05 -12.45
CA LEU A 256 27.28 -4.91 -12.67
C LEU A 256 27.17 -5.22 -14.16
N GLU A 257 27.33 -6.48 -14.55
CA GLU A 257 27.14 -6.93 -15.91
C GLU A 257 25.65 -7.13 -16.20
N LEU A 258 25.05 -6.23 -16.96
CA LEU A 258 23.63 -6.29 -17.32
C LEU A 258 23.39 -5.58 -18.66
N ALA A 259 22.36 -6.00 -19.37
CA ALA A 259 21.97 -5.39 -20.63
C ALA A 259 21.21 -4.08 -20.36
N LEU A 260 21.73 -2.97 -20.85
CA LEU A 260 21.07 -1.67 -20.81
C LEU A 260 20.36 -1.37 -22.14
N PRO A 261 19.21 -0.69 -22.13
CA PRO A 261 18.61 -0.15 -23.33
C PRO A 261 19.56 0.83 -24.04
N ALA A 262 19.52 0.87 -25.37
CA ALA A 262 20.36 1.79 -26.17
C ALA A 262 20.10 3.28 -25.87
N SER A 263 18.96 3.59 -25.25
CA SER A 263 18.57 4.94 -24.82
C SER A 263 19.08 5.33 -23.43
N SER A 264 19.89 4.50 -22.78
CA SER A 264 20.35 4.75 -21.41
C SER A 264 21.22 6.02 -21.34
N THR A 265 20.95 6.86 -20.33
CA THR A 265 21.76 8.03 -20.02
C THR A 265 23.11 7.62 -19.43
N ALA A 266 24.09 8.52 -19.47
CA ALA A 266 25.41 8.23 -18.89
C ALA A 266 25.36 8.10 -17.35
N SER A 267 24.46 8.80 -16.70
CA SER A 267 24.22 8.75 -15.24
C SER A 267 23.00 7.88 -14.96
N LEU A 268 23.12 6.97 -14.01
CA LEU A 268 22.10 6.00 -13.65
C LEU A 268 21.96 5.92 -12.14
N THR A 269 20.78 5.50 -11.67
CA THR A 269 20.59 5.08 -10.28
C THR A 269 20.23 3.60 -10.26
N ILE A 270 20.97 2.82 -9.47
CA ILE A 270 20.71 1.40 -9.26
C ILE A 270 19.90 1.22 -8.00
N GLY A 271 18.74 0.59 -8.12
CA GLY A 271 17.87 0.22 -7.00
C GLY A 271 18.03 -1.24 -6.63
N ILE A 272 18.27 -1.52 -5.37
CA ILE A 272 18.48 -2.86 -4.83
C ILE A 272 17.49 -3.06 -3.68
N ARG A 273 16.57 -4.01 -3.78
CA ARG A 273 15.70 -4.36 -2.65
C ARG A 273 16.53 -4.98 -1.53
N ALA A 274 16.17 -4.72 -0.28
CA ALA A 274 16.87 -5.28 0.87
C ALA A 274 16.95 -6.82 0.82
N SER A 275 15.92 -7.48 0.32
CA SER A 275 15.84 -8.94 0.15
C SER A 275 16.72 -9.49 -0.98
N ALA A 276 17.23 -8.65 -1.89
CA ALA A 276 18.13 -9.06 -2.95
C ALA A 276 19.59 -9.22 -2.49
N LEU A 277 19.92 -8.66 -1.32
CA LEU A 277 21.26 -8.80 -0.71
C LEU A 277 21.33 -10.08 0.11
N ARG A 278 22.37 -10.87 -0.11
CA ARG A 278 22.58 -12.19 0.50
C ARG A 278 23.94 -12.29 1.18
N VAL A 279 24.05 -13.14 2.21
CA VAL A 279 25.35 -13.45 2.88
C VAL A 279 26.03 -14.70 2.32
N ARG A 280 25.40 -15.37 1.34
CA ARG A 280 25.97 -16.51 0.62
C ARG A 280 25.91 -16.21 -0.87
N GLY A 281 27.08 -16.20 -1.50
CA GLY A 281 27.21 -15.95 -2.92
C GLY A 281 26.82 -17.16 -3.78
N ALA A 282 26.38 -16.87 -4.98
CA ALA A 282 26.15 -17.81 -6.08
C ALA A 282 27.04 -17.45 -7.27
N PRO A 283 27.23 -18.36 -8.25
CA PRO A 283 27.97 -18.04 -9.47
C PRO A 283 27.32 -16.86 -10.22
N GLY A 284 28.10 -15.83 -10.53
CA GLY A 284 27.63 -14.61 -11.20
C GLY A 284 27.32 -13.45 -10.24
N ASP A 285 27.23 -13.69 -8.93
CA ASP A 285 27.01 -12.63 -7.95
C ASP A 285 28.21 -11.67 -7.85
N VAL A 286 27.89 -10.43 -7.62
CA VAL A 286 28.87 -9.39 -7.26
C VAL A 286 29.03 -9.36 -5.75
N ALA A 287 30.28 -9.49 -5.29
CA ALA A 287 30.64 -9.45 -3.88
C ALA A 287 30.85 -7.99 -3.43
N LEU A 288 30.15 -7.59 -2.38
CA LEU A 288 30.22 -6.28 -1.75
C LEU A 288 30.83 -6.45 -0.34
N PRO A 289 32.09 -6.08 -0.10
CA PRO A 289 32.63 -5.99 1.24
C PRO A 289 31.80 -5.02 2.06
N ALA A 290 31.39 -5.41 3.26
CA ALA A 290 30.49 -4.63 4.09
C ALA A 290 30.95 -4.62 5.55
N THR A 291 30.80 -3.48 6.21
CA THR A 291 31.02 -3.36 7.66
C THR A 291 29.67 -3.19 8.34
N VAL A 292 29.33 -4.08 9.24
CA VAL A 292 28.05 -4.07 9.95
C VAL A 292 27.99 -2.89 10.92
N GLU A 293 26.98 -2.03 10.74
CA GLU A 293 26.72 -0.89 11.62
C GLU A 293 25.61 -1.19 12.62
N LEU A 294 24.60 -1.97 12.21
CA LEU A 294 23.49 -2.39 13.05
C LEU A 294 22.93 -3.71 12.52
N ALA A 295 22.51 -4.59 13.42
CA ALA A 295 21.78 -5.80 13.06
C ALA A 295 20.56 -5.93 13.98
N GLU A 296 19.37 -5.94 13.39
CA GLU A 296 18.09 -6.01 14.09
C GLU A 296 17.38 -7.32 13.73
N MET A 297 16.93 -8.04 14.74
CA MET A 297 16.13 -9.25 14.52
C MET A 297 14.64 -8.90 14.64
N SER A 298 13.88 -9.17 13.59
CA SER A 298 12.45 -8.97 13.56
C SER A 298 11.73 -10.29 13.24
N GLY A 299 11.45 -11.05 14.29
CA GLY A 299 10.74 -12.32 14.16
C GLY A 299 11.46 -13.35 13.29
N SER A 300 11.06 -13.48 12.03
CA SER A 300 11.62 -14.43 11.06
C SER A 300 12.84 -13.92 10.29
N ASP A 301 13.13 -12.61 10.35
CA ASP A 301 14.16 -11.98 9.53
C ASP A 301 15.19 -11.23 10.37
N THR A 302 16.37 -11.04 9.79
CA THR A 302 17.42 -10.16 10.33
C THR A 302 17.67 -9.04 9.32
N PHE A 303 17.55 -7.80 9.78
CA PHE A 303 17.90 -6.61 9.00
C PHE A 303 19.32 -6.19 9.36
N VAL A 304 20.20 -6.12 8.36
CA VAL A 304 21.60 -5.75 8.53
C VAL A 304 21.86 -4.42 7.83
N HIS A 305 22.14 -3.39 8.61
CA HIS A 305 22.60 -2.10 8.12
C HIS A 305 24.13 -2.16 8.01
N ALA A 306 24.67 -1.88 6.86
CA ALA A 306 26.09 -2.02 6.60
C ALA A 306 26.62 -0.94 5.66
N ALA A 307 27.80 -0.42 5.97
CA ALA A 307 28.58 0.43 5.09
C ALA A 307 29.27 -0.42 4.02
N THR A 308 29.12 -0.05 2.75
CA THR A 308 29.70 -0.74 1.60
C THR A 308 30.38 0.24 0.63
N PRO A 309 31.15 -0.23 -0.35
CA PRO A 309 31.75 0.63 -1.39
C PRO A 309 30.70 1.42 -2.19
N ILE A 310 29.47 0.93 -2.30
CA ILE A 310 28.39 1.59 -3.04
C ILE A 310 27.51 2.49 -2.17
N GLY A 311 27.87 2.69 -0.89
CA GLY A 311 27.13 3.44 0.13
C GLY A 311 26.54 2.54 1.19
N ASP A 312 25.76 3.15 2.09
CA ASP A 312 25.07 2.43 3.16
C ASP A 312 23.92 1.61 2.57
N VAL A 313 23.83 0.35 3.00
CA VAL A 313 22.79 -0.57 2.52
C VAL A 313 22.09 -1.26 3.69
N VAL A 314 20.84 -1.65 3.46
CA VAL A 314 20.10 -2.55 4.35
C VAL A 314 19.90 -3.87 3.62
N ALA A 315 20.34 -4.98 4.24
CA ALA A 315 20.04 -6.33 3.77
C ALA A 315 18.99 -6.97 4.66
N GLN A 316 17.98 -7.59 4.07
CA GLN A 316 16.97 -8.41 4.75
C GLN A 316 17.30 -9.89 4.56
N LEU A 317 17.72 -10.53 5.63
CA LEU A 317 18.15 -11.93 5.63
C LEU A 317 17.10 -12.80 6.30
N THR A 318 16.60 -13.80 5.61
CA THR A 318 15.67 -14.77 6.20
C THR A 318 16.35 -15.58 7.31
N GLY A 319 15.69 -15.68 8.45
CA GLY A 319 16.18 -16.37 9.64
C GLY A 319 16.92 -15.44 10.61
N VAL A 320 17.38 -16.06 11.69
CA VAL A 320 18.13 -15.36 12.76
C VAL A 320 19.63 -15.44 12.47
N HIS A 321 20.21 -14.28 12.21
CA HIS A 321 21.64 -14.12 11.99
C HIS A 321 22.23 -13.21 13.08
N GLN A 322 23.37 -13.57 13.63
CA GLN A 322 24.06 -12.77 14.63
C GLN A 322 25.32 -12.14 14.02
N PHE A 323 25.38 -10.83 14.07
CA PHE A 323 26.52 -10.05 13.63
C PHE A 323 27.01 -9.15 14.76
N ALA A 324 28.30 -9.11 14.98
CA ALA A 324 28.91 -8.12 15.89
C ALA A 324 28.96 -6.75 15.19
N LEU A 325 28.75 -5.67 15.93
CA LEU A 325 28.94 -4.31 15.42
C LEU A 325 30.42 -4.14 14.98
N GLY A 326 30.62 -3.54 13.81
CA GLY A 326 31.93 -3.37 13.20
C GLY A 326 32.50 -4.65 12.55
N ALA A 327 31.76 -5.76 12.55
CA ALA A 327 32.20 -6.98 11.87
C ALA A 327 32.23 -6.76 10.36
N THR A 328 33.30 -7.28 9.72
CA THR A 328 33.38 -7.32 8.25
C THR A 328 32.63 -8.55 7.76
N VAL A 329 31.70 -8.36 6.82
CA VAL A 329 30.93 -9.39 6.13
C VAL A 329 31.00 -9.16 4.63
N THR A 330 30.69 -10.17 3.84
CA THR A 330 30.49 -10.00 2.40
C THR A 330 29.03 -10.15 2.09
N LEU A 331 28.43 -9.13 1.51
CA LEU A 331 27.09 -9.19 0.91
C LEU A 331 27.25 -9.54 -0.56
N TYR A 332 26.31 -10.29 -1.08
CA TYR A 332 26.31 -10.75 -2.48
C TYR A 332 25.04 -10.25 -3.16
N LEU A 333 25.18 -9.76 -4.38
CA LEU A 333 24.14 -9.21 -5.21
C LEU A 333 24.15 -9.88 -6.60
N ASP A 334 23.04 -10.45 -7.01
CA ASP A 334 22.85 -10.87 -8.41
C ASP A 334 22.56 -9.63 -9.27
N PRO A 335 23.37 -9.34 -10.31
CA PRO A 335 23.09 -8.24 -11.24
C PRO A 335 21.72 -8.35 -11.91
N ALA A 336 21.12 -9.53 -12.00
CA ALA A 336 19.78 -9.74 -12.54
C ALA A 336 18.67 -9.25 -11.61
N ASP A 337 18.94 -9.03 -10.31
CA ASP A 337 17.95 -8.62 -9.30
C ASP A 337 17.91 -7.10 -9.08
N VAL A 338 18.61 -6.31 -9.90
CA VAL A 338 18.65 -4.86 -9.73
C VAL A 338 17.62 -4.14 -10.60
N TYR A 339 17.18 -2.99 -10.13
CA TYR A 339 16.45 -2.00 -10.90
C TYR A 339 17.42 -0.94 -11.42
N VAL A 340 17.22 -0.47 -12.64
CA VAL A 340 17.99 0.61 -13.23
C VAL A 340 17.07 1.76 -13.56
N PHE A 341 17.39 2.93 -13.02
CA PHE A 341 16.66 4.18 -13.28
C PHE A 341 17.57 5.18 -13.99
N ASP A 342 16.98 6.01 -14.83
CA ASP A 342 17.68 7.14 -15.47
C ASP A 342 17.88 8.32 -14.49
N ASP A 343 18.42 9.41 -14.99
CA ASP A 343 18.64 10.66 -14.25
C ASP A 343 17.35 11.40 -13.86
N ASN A 344 16.21 11.09 -14.50
CA ASN A 344 14.88 11.58 -14.09
C ASN A 344 14.22 10.66 -13.03
N GLY A 345 14.80 9.50 -12.77
CA GLY A 345 14.24 8.48 -11.91
C GLY A 345 13.24 7.55 -12.59
N ASP A 346 13.16 7.57 -13.92
CA ASP A 346 12.29 6.66 -14.69
C ASP A 346 12.96 5.30 -14.87
N LEU A 347 12.15 4.23 -14.85
CA LEU A 347 12.65 2.86 -14.97
C LEU A 347 13.17 2.56 -16.36
N LEU A 348 14.44 2.14 -16.45
CA LEU A 348 15.08 1.63 -17.67
C LEU A 348 15.09 0.11 -17.73
N ALA A 349 15.39 -0.55 -16.61
CA ALA A 349 15.41 -2.01 -16.52
C ALA A 349 14.93 -2.46 -15.13
N ALA A 350 14.25 -3.60 -15.08
CA ALA A 350 13.79 -4.27 -13.87
C ALA A 350 14.23 -5.75 -13.91
N PRO A 351 14.30 -6.42 -12.76
CA PRO A 351 14.54 -7.86 -12.70
C PRO A 351 13.67 -8.66 -13.67
N ALA A 352 14.26 -9.60 -14.42
CA ALA A 352 13.56 -10.39 -15.43
C ALA A 352 12.55 -11.37 -14.81
N THR A 353 12.88 -11.89 -13.63
CA THR A 353 12.01 -12.74 -12.80
C THR A 353 11.79 -11.99 -11.50
N GLY A 354 10.53 -11.67 -11.21
CA GLY A 354 10.23 -11.12 -9.90
C GLY A 354 10.63 -12.13 -8.82
N GLY A 355 11.61 -11.75 -8.02
CA GLY A 355 11.97 -12.49 -6.83
C GLY A 355 10.85 -12.54 -5.82
#